data_43838f6f974459a994c5c3767794b517
#
_entry.id   43838f6f974459a994c5c3767794b517
#
_cell.length_a   1.000
_cell.length_b   1.000
_cell.length_c   1.000
_cell.angle_alpha   90.00
_cell.angle_beta   90.00
_cell.angle_gamma   90.00
#
_symmetry.space_group_name_H-M   'P 1'
#
loop_
_entity.id
_entity.type
_entity.pdbx_description
1 polymer ?
#
loop_
_entity_poly.entity_id
_entity_poly.type
_entity_poly.pdbx_seq_one_letter_code
_entity_poly.pdbx_strand_id
1 'polypeptide(L)'
;MNFAPIPDILEDIRLGRMVVIVDDEDRENEGDLIMAAELVKASDINFMVTHGRGLVCLPLTRSRAADLGLAPMVQANTAQFQTNFTVSIEAAEGVTTGISAHDRAHTIRTAVKPNAKPSDLHQPGHIFPLIAQPGGVLTRAGHTEAGVDLAMLAGLEPAGVLVEILNPDGSMARRPELEVFAREHGLKMGSIADLIAYRLATEKTVERVDERDIDTEFGPFKLVTYRDRIAHDLHFALVRGTPDADTPTLVRVQVENPLADLLHWRRDDFGVAATDALRAIDAEGSGVMVVLSAPRDGEGLLARLRQQPAPVVPGKDKDVSQWRRNGAGAQILSDLGLGKLRVLGTPRRQIGLAGYGLEVVETVTP
;
A
#
# COMPACT_ATOMS: atom_id res chain seq x y z
N MET A 1 7.43 -17.15 -15.92
CA MET A 1 5.97 -16.91 -16.07
C MET A 1 5.74 -15.41 -15.89
N ASN A 2 4.85 -14.76 -16.65
CA ASN A 2 4.50 -13.36 -16.36
C ASN A 2 3.48 -13.36 -15.23
N PHE A 3 3.48 -12.31 -14.40
CA PHE A 3 2.44 -12.10 -13.40
C PHE A 3 1.06 -11.96 -14.08
N ALA A 4 0.04 -12.55 -13.46
CA ALA A 4 -1.34 -12.37 -13.89
C ALA A 4 -1.80 -10.94 -13.54
N PRO A 5 -2.64 -10.30 -14.39
CA PRO A 5 -3.26 -9.03 -14.06
C PRO A 5 -4.06 -9.12 -12.75
N ILE A 6 -4.04 -8.06 -11.93
CA ILE A 6 -4.77 -8.04 -10.65
C ILE A 6 -6.27 -8.35 -10.80
N PRO A 7 -6.99 -7.86 -11.82
CA PRO A 7 -8.39 -8.28 -12.03
C PRO A 7 -8.58 -9.80 -12.12
N ASP A 8 -7.65 -10.52 -12.75
CA ASP A 8 -7.70 -11.98 -12.87
C ASP A 8 -7.40 -12.68 -11.53
N ILE A 9 -6.52 -12.10 -10.71
CA ILE A 9 -6.25 -12.53 -9.33
C ILE A 9 -7.50 -12.35 -8.48
N LEU A 10 -8.15 -11.16 -8.56
CA LEU A 10 -9.37 -10.86 -7.81
C LEU A 10 -10.53 -11.78 -8.17
N GLU A 11 -10.65 -12.18 -9.44
CA GLU A 11 -11.66 -13.14 -9.87
C GLU A 11 -11.44 -14.52 -9.24
N ASP A 12 -10.17 -14.99 -9.15
CA ASP A 12 -9.88 -16.26 -8.47
C ASP A 12 -10.17 -16.17 -6.96
N ILE A 13 -9.79 -15.09 -6.30
CA ILE A 13 -10.11 -14.86 -4.88
C ILE A 13 -11.63 -14.86 -4.66
N ARG A 14 -12.40 -14.16 -5.52
CA ARG A 14 -13.86 -14.09 -5.45
C ARG A 14 -14.54 -15.47 -5.62
N LEU A 15 -13.93 -16.33 -6.40
CA LEU A 15 -14.39 -17.72 -6.61
C LEU A 15 -13.90 -18.72 -5.55
N GLY A 16 -13.21 -18.24 -4.50
CA GLY A 16 -12.64 -19.08 -3.45
C GLY A 16 -11.46 -19.93 -3.91
N ARG A 17 -10.72 -19.47 -4.93
CA ARG A 17 -9.47 -20.07 -5.37
C ARG A 17 -8.29 -19.37 -4.71
N MET A 18 -7.26 -20.13 -4.40
CA MET A 18 -6.02 -19.56 -3.92
C MET A 18 -5.14 -19.08 -5.09
N VAL A 19 -4.28 -18.11 -4.79
CA VAL A 19 -3.30 -17.54 -5.70
C VAL A 19 -1.95 -17.51 -5.04
N VAL A 20 -0.88 -17.35 -5.81
CA VAL A 20 0.47 -17.06 -5.31
C VAL A 20 0.70 -15.57 -5.41
N ILE A 21 1.05 -14.93 -4.31
CA ILE A 21 1.45 -13.51 -4.27
C ILE A 21 2.90 -13.43 -3.83
N VAL A 22 3.71 -12.67 -4.57
CA VAL A 22 5.13 -12.44 -4.26
C VAL A 22 5.35 -11.00 -3.83
N ASP A 23 6.28 -10.80 -2.91
CA ASP A 23 6.74 -9.48 -2.53
C ASP A 23 8.04 -9.10 -3.27
N ASP A 24 8.62 -7.95 -2.92
CA ASP A 24 9.83 -7.43 -3.55
C ASP A 24 11.08 -8.23 -3.15
N GLU A 25 12.04 -8.35 -4.08
CA GLU A 25 13.32 -9.04 -3.85
C GLU A 25 14.15 -8.36 -2.74
N ASP A 26 13.99 -7.05 -2.57
CA ASP A 26 14.67 -6.26 -1.53
C ASP A 26 13.97 -6.32 -0.17
N ARG A 27 12.78 -6.99 -0.07
CA ARG A 27 12.02 -7.12 1.19
C ARG A 27 12.22 -8.51 1.81
N GLU A 28 11.26 -9.43 1.72
CA GLU A 28 11.35 -10.82 2.17
C GLU A 28 11.79 -11.73 1.02
N ASN A 29 11.49 -11.33 -0.22
CA ASN A 29 11.69 -12.10 -1.44
C ASN A 29 11.05 -13.48 -1.35
N GLU A 30 9.79 -13.52 -0.93
CA GLU A 30 9.01 -14.73 -0.67
C GLU A 30 7.74 -14.76 -1.51
N GLY A 31 7.07 -15.90 -1.51
CA GLY A 31 5.75 -16.05 -2.10
C GLY A 31 4.83 -16.83 -1.19
N ASP A 32 3.61 -16.33 -1.03
CA ASP A 32 2.58 -16.93 -0.21
C ASP A 32 1.42 -17.43 -1.05
N LEU A 33 0.86 -18.58 -0.64
CA LEU A 33 -0.49 -18.98 -1.03
C LEU A 33 -1.47 -18.09 -0.28
N ILE A 34 -2.35 -17.40 -1.01
CA ILE A 34 -3.35 -16.51 -0.41
C ILE A 34 -4.74 -16.84 -0.96
N MET A 35 -5.75 -16.83 -0.09
CA MET A 35 -7.17 -16.89 -0.45
C MET A 35 -8.04 -16.12 0.54
N ALA A 36 -9.31 -15.87 0.18
CA ALA A 36 -10.26 -15.25 1.09
C ALA A 36 -10.65 -16.19 2.24
N ALA A 37 -10.59 -15.68 3.48
CA ALA A 37 -10.82 -16.49 4.69
C ALA A 37 -12.24 -17.02 4.81
N GLU A 38 -13.27 -16.28 4.38
CA GLU A 38 -14.67 -16.72 4.49
C GLU A 38 -15.01 -17.91 3.59
N LEU A 39 -14.25 -18.13 2.51
CA LEU A 39 -14.47 -19.20 1.55
C LEU A 39 -13.59 -20.44 1.78
N VAL A 40 -12.70 -20.41 2.80
CA VAL A 40 -11.73 -21.48 3.06
C VAL A 40 -12.42 -22.78 3.44
N LYS A 41 -11.93 -23.91 2.88
CA LYS A 41 -12.36 -25.27 3.16
C LYS A 41 -11.23 -26.09 3.76
N ALA A 42 -11.54 -27.22 4.35
CA ALA A 42 -10.54 -28.16 4.87
C ALA A 42 -9.56 -28.65 3.78
N SER A 43 -10.05 -28.83 2.54
CA SER A 43 -9.20 -29.18 1.40
C SER A 43 -8.15 -28.13 1.10
N ASP A 44 -8.49 -26.84 1.26
CA ASP A 44 -7.59 -25.73 0.98
C ASP A 44 -6.50 -25.63 2.05
N ILE A 45 -6.87 -25.76 3.32
CA ILE A 45 -5.90 -25.85 4.41
C ILE A 45 -4.98 -27.05 4.23
N ASN A 46 -5.54 -28.21 3.85
CA ASN A 46 -4.73 -29.40 3.59
C ASN A 46 -3.74 -29.17 2.43
N PHE A 47 -4.19 -28.53 1.36
CA PHE A 47 -3.31 -28.13 0.25
C PHE A 47 -2.18 -27.21 0.74
N MET A 48 -2.54 -26.13 1.46
CA MET A 48 -1.58 -25.14 1.97
C MET A 48 -0.50 -25.78 2.83
N VAL A 49 -0.86 -26.64 3.80
CA VAL A 49 0.12 -27.26 4.69
C VAL A 49 0.93 -28.38 4.01
N THR A 50 0.38 -29.04 3.01
CA THR A 50 1.07 -30.10 2.27
C THR A 50 2.07 -29.52 1.27
N HIS A 51 1.65 -28.53 0.52
CA HIS A 51 2.40 -27.99 -0.60
C HIS A 51 3.10 -26.66 -0.28
N GLY A 52 2.45 -25.75 0.45
CA GLY A 52 3.06 -24.50 0.94
C GLY A 52 4.07 -24.77 2.06
N ARG A 53 3.71 -25.53 3.07
CA ARG A 53 4.55 -25.97 4.21
C ARG A 53 4.82 -24.90 5.27
N GLY A 54 4.43 -23.64 5.03
CA GLY A 54 4.56 -22.51 5.93
C GLY A 54 3.55 -22.51 7.08
N LEU A 55 3.49 -21.42 7.82
CA LEU A 55 2.57 -21.21 8.92
C LEU A 55 1.19 -20.78 8.41
N VAL A 56 0.11 -21.43 8.89
CA VAL A 56 -1.25 -21.01 8.54
C VAL A 56 -1.60 -19.73 9.31
N CYS A 57 -1.61 -18.59 8.62
CA CYS A 57 -1.90 -17.31 9.20
C CYS A 57 -3.26 -16.77 8.71
N LEU A 58 -3.87 -15.90 9.54
CA LEU A 58 -5.16 -15.26 9.30
C LEU A 58 -5.01 -13.74 9.33
N PRO A 59 -4.63 -13.10 8.21
CA PRO A 59 -4.71 -11.65 8.08
C PRO A 59 -6.10 -11.10 8.34
N LEU A 60 -6.19 -10.13 9.24
CA LEU A 60 -7.42 -9.45 9.67
C LEU A 60 -7.23 -7.95 9.65
N THR A 61 -8.32 -7.21 9.49
CA THR A 61 -8.32 -5.77 9.77
C THR A 61 -8.14 -5.52 11.27
N ARG A 62 -7.62 -4.34 11.61
CA ARG A 62 -7.51 -3.89 13.01
C ARG A 62 -8.86 -3.88 13.73
N SER A 63 -9.93 -3.47 13.05
CA SER A 63 -11.28 -3.47 13.62
C SER A 63 -11.74 -4.89 13.93
N ARG A 64 -11.59 -5.82 13.00
CA ARG A 64 -11.98 -7.23 13.22
C ARG A 64 -11.21 -7.86 14.38
N ALA A 65 -9.90 -7.62 14.47
CA ALA A 65 -9.10 -8.09 15.60
C ALA A 65 -9.57 -7.51 16.94
N ALA A 66 -9.96 -6.23 16.96
CA ALA A 66 -10.51 -5.59 18.15
C ALA A 66 -11.88 -6.17 18.53
N ASP A 67 -12.79 -6.41 17.56
CA ASP A 67 -14.12 -7.02 17.79
C ASP A 67 -14.01 -8.42 18.38
N LEU A 68 -12.95 -9.16 17.99
CA LEU A 68 -12.66 -10.50 18.51
C LEU A 68 -11.85 -10.48 19.83
N GLY A 69 -11.48 -9.31 20.34
CA GLY A 69 -10.68 -9.18 21.55
C GLY A 69 -9.27 -9.78 21.44
N LEU A 70 -8.67 -9.75 20.24
CA LEU A 70 -7.36 -10.32 19.98
C LEU A 70 -6.25 -9.35 20.41
N ALA A 71 -5.53 -9.70 21.46
CA ALA A 71 -4.37 -8.93 21.91
C ALA A 71 -3.12 -9.24 21.07
N PRO A 72 -2.19 -8.27 20.90
CA PRO A 72 -0.87 -8.57 20.35
C PRO A 72 -0.18 -9.73 21.08
N MET A 73 0.52 -10.59 20.34
CA MET A 73 1.26 -11.73 20.91
C MET A 73 2.35 -11.27 21.89
N VAL A 74 2.93 -10.09 21.66
CA VAL A 74 3.97 -9.50 22.48
C VAL A 74 3.70 -8.02 22.72
N GLN A 75 4.14 -7.46 23.85
CA GLN A 75 4.02 -6.04 24.14
C GLN A 75 4.99 -5.18 23.32
N ALA A 76 6.18 -5.70 23.03
CA ALA A 76 7.19 -5.03 22.21
C ALA A 76 7.57 -5.96 21.05
N ASN A 77 7.21 -5.58 19.83
CA ASN A 77 7.55 -6.32 18.62
C ASN A 77 8.97 -5.94 18.18
N THR A 78 9.90 -6.90 18.27
CA THR A 78 11.31 -6.75 17.85
C THR A 78 11.62 -7.48 16.55
N ALA A 79 10.60 -8.06 15.86
CA ALA A 79 10.79 -8.76 14.60
C ALA A 79 11.25 -7.79 13.50
N GLN A 80 12.12 -8.25 12.61
CA GLN A 80 12.71 -7.44 11.54
C GLN A 80 11.66 -6.73 10.67
N PHE A 81 10.62 -7.44 10.27
CA PHE A 81 9.55 -6.90 9.44
C PHE A 81 8.32 -6.44 10.23
N GLN A 82 8.40 -6.50 11.57
CA GLN A 82 7.34 -6.06 12.49
C GLN A 82 5.94 -6.61 12.17
N THR A 83 5.86 -7.86 11.74
CA THR A 83 4.58 -8.53 11.50
C THR A 83 3.76 -8.57 12.79
N ASN A 84 2.54 -8.05 12.74
CA ASN A 84 1.69 -7.86 13.91
C ASN A 84 0.92 -9.14 14.26
N PHE A 85 1.60 -10.12 14.81
CA PHE A 85 0.97 -11.31 15.36
C PHE A 85 0.09 -10.97 16.55
N THR A 86 -1.09 -11.60 16.62
CA THR A 86 -1.89 -11.68 17.85
C THR A 86 -1.62 -13.03 18.54
N VAL A 87 -2.19 -13.20 19.73
CA VAL A 87 -2.30 -14.54 20.33
C VAL A 87 -3.01 -15.48 19.34
N SER A 88 -2.55 -16.72 19.26
CA SER A 88 -3.17 -17.75 18.41
C SER A 88 -4.58 -18.12 18.91
N ILE A 89 -5.43 -18.58 18.02
CA ILE A 89 -6.85 -18.85 18.30
C ILE A 89 -7.27 -20.25 17.91
N GLU A 90 -8.37 -20.69 18.54
CA GLU A 90 -9.11 -21.91 18.24
C GLU A 90 -10.61 -21.60 18.29
N ALA A 91 -11.44 -22.26 17.47
CA ALA A 91 -12.89 -22.18 17.65
C ALA A 91 -13.29 -22.79 18.99
N ALA A 92 -14.20 -22.11 19.73
CA ALA A 92 -14.67 -22.59 21.04
C ALA A 92 -15.48 -23.88 20.93
N GLU A 93 -16.13 -24.10 19.79
CA GLU A 93 -16.97 -25.28 19.51
C GLU A 93 -16.67 -25.82 18.10
N GLY A 94 -17.01 -27.10 17.88
CA GLY A 94 -16.93 -27.75 16.56
C GLY A 94 -15.51 -28.16 16.12
N VAL A 95 -14.55 -28.18 17.04
CA VAL A 95 -13.17 -28.64 16.81
C VAL A 95 -12.84 -29.81 17.74
N THR A 96 -11.82 -30.57 17.37
CA THR A 96 -11.28 -31.67 18.21
C THR A 96 -10.04 -31.19 18.95
N THR A 97 -8.82 -31.44 18.39
CA THR A 97 -7.56 -30.96 18.95
C THR A 97 -7.07 -29.66 18.31
N GLY A 98 -7.82 -29.14 17.32
CA GLY A 98 -7.55 -27.87 16.66
C GLY A 98 -6.58 -27.93 15.47
N ILE A 99 -5.66 -28.88 15.44
CA ILE A 99 -4.57 -28.92 14.44
C ILE A 99 -4.98 -29.50 13.09
N SER A 100 -6.08 -30.29 13.01
CA SER A 100 -6.50 -30.86 11.74
C SER A 100 -6.84 -29.79 10.70
N ALA A 101 -6.73 -30.10 9.42
CA ALA A 101 -7.14 -29.17 8.35
C ALA A 101 -8.63 -28.78 8.48
N HIS A 102 -9.46 -29.68 8.97
CA HIS A 102 -10.87 -29.42 9.22
C HIS A 102 -11.06 -28.43 10.38
N ASP A 103 -10.39 -28.65 11.52
CA ASP A 103 -10.48 -27.78 12.68
C ASP A 103 -9.96 -26.38 12.39
N ARG A 104 -8.82 -26.28 11.69
CA ARG A 104 -8.25 -24.99 11.29
C ARG A 104 -9.16 -24.21 10.33
N ALA A 105 -9.72 -24.87 9.31
CA ALA A 105 -10.68 -24.24 8.41
C ALA A 105 -11.96 -23.80 9.16
N HIS A 106 -12.41 -24.58 10.14
CA HIS A 106 -13.55 -24.23 10.97
C HIS A 106 -13.25 -23.01 11.86
N THR A 107 -12.08 -22.98 12.50
CA THR A 107 -11.61 -21.85 13.32
C THR A 107 -11.54 -20.56 12.51
N ILE A 108 -10.94 -20.61 11.30
CA ILE A 108 -10.85 -19.46 10.41
C ILE A 108 -12.25 -18.92 10.07
N ARG A 109 -13.15 -19.76 9.58
CA ARG A 109 -14.52 -19.33 9.26
C ARG A 109 -15.30 -18.81 10.47
N THR A 110 -15.06 -19.38 11.65
CA THR A 110 -15.66 -18.89 12.90
C THR A 110 -15.19 -17.48 13.24
N ALA A 111 -13.88 -17.19 13.07
CA ALA A 111 -13.31 -15.87 13.34
C ALA A 111 -13.79 -14.77 12.35
N VAL A 112 -14.12 -15.15 11.11
CA VAL A 112 -14.49 -14.15 10.08
C VAL A 112 -16.00 -14.06 9.82
N LYS A 113 -16.83 -14.88 10.46
CA LYS A 113 -18.30 -14.76 10.31
C LYS A 113 -18.79 -13.37 10.76
N PRO A 114 -19.84 -12.80 10.15
CA PRO A 114 -20.29 -11.43 10.42
C PRO A 114 -20.55 -11.11 11.90
N ASN A 115 -21.05 -12.07 12.67
CA ASN A 115 -21.41 -11.91 14.08
C ASN A 115 -20.43 -12.62 15.03
N ALA A 116 -19.17 -12.81 14.63
CA ALA A 116 -18.16 -13.43 15.47
C ALA A 116 -17.91 -12.61 16.74
N LYS A 117 -17.82 -13.28 17.88
CA LYS A 117 -17.60 -12.70 19.20
C LYS A 117 -16.34 -13.29 19.85
N PRO A 118 -15.75 -12.62 20.84
CA PRO A 118 -14.62 -13.18 21.60
C PRO A 118 -14.94 -14.55 22.22
N SER A 119 -16.19 -14.79 22.63
CA SER A 119 -16.63 -16.07 23.20
C SER A 119 -16.71 -17.21 22.19
N ASP A 120 -16.64 -16.95 20.89
CA ASP A 120 -16.63 -17.98 19.85
C ASP A 120 -15.22 -18.58 19.65
N LEU A 121 -14.23 -18.02 20.34
CA LEU A 121 -12.81 -18.38 20.21
C LEU A 121 -12.19 -18.69 21.57
N HIS A 122 -11.32 -19.67 21.59
CA HIS A 122 -10.35 -19.92 22.67
C HIS A 122 -8.96 -19.42 22.29
N GLN A 123 -8.17 -19.13 23.29
CA GLN A 123 -6.77 -18.71 23.18
C GLN A 123 -5.93 -19.47 24.20
N PRO A 124 -4.76 -20.05 23.84
CA PRO A 124 -4.19 -20.13 22.49
C PRO A 124 -4.87 -21.20 21.62
N GLY A 125 -4.45 -21.27 20.34
CA GLY A 125 -4.93 -22.25 19.36
C GLY A 125 -3.93 -22.51 18.24
N HIS A 126 -4.41 -23.00 17.09
CA HIS A 126 -3.58 -23.44 15.97
C HIS A 126 -3.73 -22.56 14.71
N ILE A 127 -4.43 -21.43 14.82
CA ILE A 127 -4.49 -20.38 13.80
C ILE A 127 -3.84 -19.13 14.36
N PHE A 128 -3.03 -18.46 13.54
CA PHE A 128 -2.22 -17.29 13.90
C PHE A 128 -2.77 -16.04 13.22
N PRO A 129 -3.63 -15.24 13.91
CA PRO A 129 -4.12 -14.00 13.33
C PRO A 129 -3.01 -12.95 13.23
N LEU A 130 -3.04 -12.20 12.12
CA LEU A 130 -2.14 -11.08 11.82
C LEU A 130 -2.97 -9.82 11.65
N ILE A 131 -2.59 -8.72 12.30
CA ILE A 131 -3.28 -7.44 12.15
C ILE A 131 -2.64 -6.67 10.99
N ALA A 132 -3.39 -6.50 9.90
CA ALA A 132 -2.98 -5.66 8.78
C ALA A 132 -2.93 -4.18 9.17
N GLN A 133 -1.99 -3.42 8.60
CA GLN A 133 -1.93 -1.98 8.78
C GLN A 133 -3.12 -1.31 8.10
N PRO A 134 -3.72 -0.27 8.73
CA PRO A 134 -4.72 0.57 8.06
C PRO A 134 -4.16 1.11 6.73
N GLY A 135 -4.98 1.06 5.67
CA GLY A 135 -4.55 1.40 4.32
C GLY A 135 -3.96 0.23 3.52
N GLY A 136 -3.78 -0.95 4.14
CA GLY A 136 -3.36 -2.17 3.45
C GLY A 136 -1.99 -2.04 2.78
N VAL A 137 -1.83 -2.61 1.58
CA VAL A 137 -0.57 -2.55 0.83
C VAL A 137 -0.11 -1.13 0.50
N LEU A 138 -0.99 -0.13 0.55
CA LEU A 138 -0.64 1.29 0.38
C LEU A 138 0.07 1.88 1.62
N THR A 139 0.11 1.15 2.73
CA THR A 139 0.83 1.53 3.95
C THR A 139 2.04 0.63 4.19
N ARG A 140 1.88 -0.69 4.00
CA ARG A 140 2.94 -1.70 4.16
C ARG A 140 2.82 -2.76 3.06
N ALA A 141 3.87 -2.91 2.24
CA ALA A 141 3.90 -3.85 1.12
C ALA A 141 4.15 -5.29 1.58
N GLY A 142 3.31 -5.81 2.49
CA GLY A 142 3.43 -7.16 3.04
C GLY A 142 2.29 -8.08 2.66
N HIS A 143 2.54 -9.40 2.72
CA HIS A 143 1.55 -10.43 2.44
C HIS A 143 0.32 -10.35 3.35
N THR A 144 0.50 -9.93 4.61
CA THR A 144 -0.60 -9.67 5.56
C THR A 144 -1.60 -8.65 5.00
N GLU A 145 -1.09 -7.51 4.54
CA GLU A 145 -1.90 -6.45 3.94
C GLU A 145 -2.50 -6.91 2.61
N ALA A 146 -1.71 -7.60 1.78
CA ALA A 146 -2.19 -8.14 0.50
C ALA A 146 -3.36 -9.11 0.68
N GLY A 147 -3.31 -9.99 1.68
CA GLY A 147 -4.40 -10.93 1.97
C GLY A 147 -5.72 -10.24 2.31
N VAL A 148 -5.68 -9.20 3.14
CA VAL A 148 -6.87 -8.39 3.49
C VAL A 148 -7.38 -7.61 2.28
N ASP A 149 -6.47 -6.93 1.54
CA ASP A 149 -6.81 -6.11 0.39
C ASP A 149 -7.44 -6.93 -0.75
N LEU A 150 -6.87 -8.08 -1.08
CA LEU A 150 -7.40 -8.96 -2.12
C LEU A 150 -8.81 -9.45 -1.79
N ALA A 151 -9.07 -9.84 -0.53
CA ALA A 151 -10.40 -10.23 -0.10
C ALA A 151 -11.38 -9.06 -0.20
N MET A 152 -11.01 -7.87 0.30
CA MET A 152 -11.81 -6.64 0.25
C MET A 152 -12.14 -6.23 -1.20
N LEU A 153 -11.13 -6.21 -2.09
CA LEU A 153 -11.28 -5.84 -3.49
C LEU A 153 -12.11 -6.85 -4.29
N ALA A 154 -12.10 -8.13 -3.87
CA ALA A 154 -12.98 -9.16 -4.42
C ALA A 154 -14.43 -9.07 -3.92
N GLY A 155 -14.75 -8.12 -3.01
CA GLY A 155 -16.08 -7.91 -2.44
C GLY A 155 -16.45 -8.90 -1.33
N LEU A 156 -15.45 -9.50 -0.68
CA LEU A 156 -15.58 -10.47 0.40
C LEU A 156 -15.23 -9.84 1.76
N GLU A 157 -15.41 -10.58 2.85
CA GLU A 157 -14.96 -10.14 4.18
C GLU A 157 -13.46 -9.80 4.14
N PRO A 158 -13.04 -8.62 4.64
CA PRO A 158 -11.64 -8.18 4.61
C PRO A 158 -10.73 -9.01 5.53
N ALA A 159 -10.56 -10.27 5.17
CA ALA A 159 -9.76 -11.26 5.86
C ALA A 159 -9.20 -12.30 4.87
N GLY A 160 -7.92 -12.60 4.99
CA GLY A 160 -7.25 -13.61 4.17
C GLY A 160 -6.83 -14.84 4.98
N VAL A 161 -6.52 -15.91 4.26
CA VAL A 161 -5.66 -16.99 4.77
C VAL A 161 -4.40 -16.98 3.95
N LEU A 162 -3.25 -17.05 4.58
CA LEU A 162 -1.98 -17.15 3.90
C LEU A 162 -1.08 -18.23 4.51
N VAL A 163 -0.21 -18.76 3.65
CA VAL A 163 0.83 -19.72 4.03
C VAL A 163 2.03 -19.49 3.12
N GLU A 164 3.21 -19.32 3.70
CA GLU A 164 4.46 -19.20 2.96
C GLU A 164 4.78 -20.47 2.18
N ILE A 165 5.39 -20.33 1.01
CA ILE A 165 5.79 -21.45 0.15
C ILE A 165 7.26 -21.77 0.39
N LEU A 166 7.52 -22.98 0.91
CA LEU A 166 8.83 -23.54 1.14
C LEU A 166 9.14 -24.63 0.11
N ASN A 167 10.40 -24.74 -0.24
CA ASN A 167 10.93 -25.84 -1.02
C ASN A 167 10.84 -27.18 -0.25
N PRO A 168 10.91 -28.34 -0.92
CA PRO A 168 10.91 -29.64 -0.25
C PRO A 168 12.00 -29.87 0.78
N ASP A 169 13.13 -29.14 0.65
CA ASP A 169 14.25 -29.17 1.59
C ASP A 169 14.06 -28.26 2.81
N GLY A 170 12.95 -27.50 2.86
CA GLY A 170 12.63 -26.58 3.94
C GLY A 170 13.18 -25.16 3.75
N SER A 171 13.91 -24.87 2.67
CA SER A 171 14.31 -23.51 2.32
C SER A 171 13.12 -22.71 1.77
N MET A 172 13.17 -21.37 1.83
CA MET A 172 12.15 -20.53 1.22
C MET A 172 12.19 -20.63 -0.31
N ALA A 173 11.03 -20.86 -0.93
CA ALA A 173 10.91 -20.80 -2.37
C ALA A 173 11.05 -19.34 -2.85
N ARG A 174 11.88 -19.14 -3.87
CA ARG A 174 12.09 -17.84 -4.52
C ARG A 174 11.38 -17.82 -5.87
N ARG A 175 11.44 -16.71 -6.55
CA ARG A 175 10.70 -16.52 -7.80
C ARG A 175 10.81 -17.66 -8.81
N PRO A 176 11.99 -18.23 -9.12
CA PRO A 176 12.08 -19.34 -10.06
C PRO A 176 11.30 -20.59 -9.64
N GLU A 177 11.41 -20.95 -8.35
CA GLU A 177 10.71 -22.10 -7.76
C GLU A 177 9.19 -21.83 -7.68
N LEU A 178 8.80 -20.59 -7.33
CA LEU A 178 7.40 -20.17 -7.27
C LEU A 178 6.73 -20.21 -8.64
N GLU A 179 7.44 -19.88 -9.72
CA GLU A 179 6.91 -20.01 -11.09
C GLU A 179 6.66 -21.47 -11.49
N VAL A 180 7.52 -22.39 -11.03
CA VAL A 180 7.33 -23.83 -11.23
C VAL A 180 6.13 -24.30 -10.42
N PHE A 181 6.09 -23.97 -9.13
CA PHE A 181 5.02 -24.31 -8.21
C PHE A 181 3.65 -23.85 -8.72
N ALA A 182 3.54 -22.60 -9.12
CA ALA A 182 2.27 -22.03 -9.62
C ALA A 182 1.80 -22.77 -10.89
N ARG A 183 2.73 -23.12 -11.79
CA ARG A 183 2.41 -23.88 -13.00
C ARG A 183 1.96 -25.31 -12.71
N GLU A 184 2.66 -26.01 -11.82
CA GLU A 184 2.34 -27.40 -11.45
C GLU A 184 0.97 -27.53 -10.80
N HIS A 185 0.59 -26.53 -10.01
CA HIS A 185 -0.68 -26.52 -9.29
C HIS A 185 -1.79 -25.72 -9.99
N GLY A 186 -1.52 -25.16 -11.18
CA GLY A 186 -2.52 -24.40 -11.95
C GLY A 186 -2.96 -23.10 -11.25
N LEU A 187 -2.07 -22.48 -10.47
CA LEU A 187 -2.33 -21.25 -9.71
C LEU A 187 -1.87 -20.02 -10.49
N LYS A 188 -2.62 -18.93 -10.38
CA LYS A 188 -2.16 -17.62 -10.86
C LYS A 188 -1.15 -17.05 -9.86
N MET A 189 -0.19 -16.32 -10.40
CA MET A 189 0.83 -15.64 -9.61
C MET A 189 0.76 -14.13 -9.88
N GLY A 190 0.71 -13.32 -8.82
CA GLY A 190 0.73 -11.86 -8.85
C GLY A 190 1.79 -11.30 -7.94
N SER A 191 2.03 -9.98 -8.01
CA SER A 191 2.95 -9.27 -7.12
C SER A 191 2.24 -8.24 -6.25
N ILE A 192 2.80 -7.97 -5.06
CA ILE A 192 2.34 -6.88 -4.19
C ILE A 192 2.53 -5.53 -4.91
N ALA A 193 3.59 -5.37 -5.70
CA ALA A 193 3.84 -4.17 -6.49
C ALA A 193 2.71 -3.89 -7.50
N ASP A 194 2.23 -4.91 -8.22
CA ASP A 194 1.11 -4.76 -9.14
C ASP A 194 -0.20 -4.46 -8.39
N LEU A 195 -0.41 -5.05 -7.20
CA LEU A 195 -1.57 -4.75 -6.35
C LEU A 195 -1.56 -3.29 -5.87
N ILE A 196 -0.41 -2.76 -5.48
CA ILE A 196 -0.24 -1.34 -5.12
C ILE A 196 -0.58 -0.46 -6.33
N ALA A 197 -0.01 -0.76 -7.51
CA ALA A 197 -0.28 -0.01 -8.73
C ALA A 197 -1.77 -0.03 -9.10
N TYR A 198 -2.42 -1.19 -9.00
CA TYR A 198 -3.86 -1.35 -9.24
C TYR A 198 -4.70 -0.50 -8.27
N ARG A 199 -4.43 -0.56 -6.97
CA ARG A 199 -5.14 0.23 -5.95
C ARG A 199 -4.97 1.73 -6.17
N LEU A 200 -3.74 2.19 -6.46
CA LEU A 200 -3.47 3.60 -6.75
C LEU A 200 -4.21 4.09 -8.00
N ALA A 201 -4.37 3.24 -9.02
CA ALA A 201 -5.08 3.58 -10.24
C ALA A 201 -6.60 3.56 -10.10
N THR A 202 -7.16 2.74 -9.20
CA THR A 202 -8.60 2.51 -9.08
C THR A 202 -9.26 3.17 -7.86
N GLU A 203 -8.48 3.47 -6.82
CA GLU A 203 -8.99 4.06 -5.58
C GLU A 203 -8.68 5.55 -5.49
N LYS A 204 -9.67 6.33 -5.05
CA LYS A 204 -9.46 7.75 -4.72
C LYS A 204 -8.93 7.86 -3.29
N THR A 205 -7.60 8.03 -3.16
CA THR A 205 -6.91 8.10 -1.86
C THR A 205 -6.83 9.52 -1.29
N VAL A 206 -7.12 10.53 -2.11
CA VAL A 206 -7.16 11.95 -1.69
C VAL A 206 -8.55 12.53 -1.86
N GLU A 207 -8.94 13.41 -0.95
CA GLU A 207 -10.23 14.07 -0.89
C GLU A 207 -10.04 15.58 -0.80
N ARG A 208 -10.66 16.36 -1.72
CA ARG A 208 -10.71 17.82 -1.62
C ARG A 208 -11.57 18.21 -0.41
N VAL A 209 -10.99 18.96 0.51
CA VAL A 209 -11.65 19.33 1.79
C VAL A 209 -11.84 20.83 1.95
N ASP A 210 -11.09 21.67 1.25
CA ASP A 210 -11.22 23.12 1.31
C ASP A 210 -10.71 23.78 0.03
N GLU A 211 -11.27 24.93 -0.33
CA GLU A 211 -10.85 25.75 -1.46
C GLU A 211 -11.05 27.23 -1.11
N ARG A 212 -10.02 28.06 -1.38
CA ARG A 212 -10.08 29.52 -1.15
C ARG A 212 -9.06 30.26 -1.98
N ASP A 213 -9.34 31.54 -2.27
CA ASP A 213 -8.37 32.44 -2.84
C ASP A 213 -7.43 32.98 -1.77
N ILE A 214 -6.15 33.05 -2.08
CA ILE A 214 -5.10 33.57 -1.19
C ILE A 214 -4.19 34.52 -1.95
N ASP A 215 -3.71 35.53 -1.26
CA ASP A 215 -2.65 36.39 -1.75
C ASP A 215 -1.30 35.95 -1.19
N THR A 216 -0.31 35.77 -2.05
CA THR A 216 1.04 35.38 -1.67
C THR A 216 2.03 36.43 -2.16
N GLU A 217 3.28 36.39 -1.70
CA GLU A 217 4.38 37.24 -2.23
C GLU A 217 4.67 36.95 -3.70
N PHE A 218 4.18 35.85 -4.27
CA PHE A 218 4.32 35.46 -5.67
C PHE A 218 3.07 35.76 -6.49
N GLY A 219 2.10 36.49 -5.95
CA GLY A 219 0.82 36.81 -6.57
C GLY A 219 -0.37 36.06 -6.00
N PRO A 220 -1.57 36.28 -6.56
CA PRO A 220 -2.79 35.61 -6.11
C PRO A 220 -2.87 34.18 -6.65
N PHE A 221 -3.21 33.25 -5.78
CA PHE A 221 -3.44 31.84 -6.10
C PHE A 221 -4.76 31.36 -5.49
N LYS A 222 -5.34 30.35 -6.10
CA LYS A 222 -6.37 29.54 -5.49
C LYS A 222 -5.68 28.41 -4.72
N LEU A 223 -5.86 28.36 -3.40
CA LEU A 223 -5.42 27.27 -2.55
C LEU A 223 -6.51 26.20 -2.50
N VAL A 224 -6.17 24.98 -2.92
CA VAL A 224 -7.03 23.81 -2.78
C VAL A 224 -6.37 22.84 -1.80
N THR A 225 -7.10 22.45 -0.76
CA THR A 225 -6.60 21.55 0.27
C THR A 225 -7.17 20.16 0.11
N TYR A 226 -6.30 19.17 0.15
CA TYR A 226 -6.63 17.77 0.03
C TYR A 226 -6.26 17.01 1.29
N ARG A 227 -7.11 16.08 1.71
CA ARG A 227 -6.84 15.14 2.81
C ARG A 227 -6.46 13.78 2.22
N ASP A 228 -5.31 13.25 2.63
CA ASP A 228 -4.96 11.85 2.40
C ASP A 228 -5.80 10.96 3.34
N ARG A 229 -6.59 10.05 2.77
CA ARG A 229 -7.48 9.15 3.52
C ARG A 229 -6.73 8.05 4.27
N ILE A 230 -5.47 7.80 3.90
CA ILE A 230 -4.63 6.73 4.46
C ILE A 230 -3.76 7.28 5.58
N ALA A 231 -2.99 8.35 5.30
CA ALA A 231 -2.08 8.97 6.26
C ALA A 231 -2.76 10.02 7.15
N HIS A 232 -3.95 10.50 6.74
CA HIS A 232 -4.65 11.64 7.36
C HIS A 232 -3.89 12.97 7.30
N ASP A 233 -2.85 13.04 6.47
CA ASP A 233 -2.10 14.26 6.20
C ASP A 233 -2.89 15.20 5.28
N LEU A 234 -2.52 16.49 5.28
CA LEU A 234 -3.06 17.48 4.35
C LEU A 234 -2.06 17.77 3.25
N HIS A 235 -2.51 17.75 2.01
CA HIS A 235 -1.77 18.19 0.84
C HIS A 235 -2.37 19.49 0.30
N PHE A 236 -1.58 20.28 -0.38
CA PHE A 236 -1.99 21.59 -0.89
C PHE A 236 -1.72 21.68 -2.38
N ALA A 237 -2.64 22.32 -3.11
CA ALA A 237 -2.40 22.75 -4.48
C ALA A 237 -2.61 24.25 -4.58
N LEU A 238 -1.60 24.96 -5.09
CA LEU A 238 -1.69 26.37 -5.45
C LEU A 238 -1.93 26.45 -6.96
N VAL A 239 -3.09 26.96 -7.33
CA VAL A 239 -3.56 27.00 -8.71
C VAL A 239 -3.56 28.46 -9.19
N ARG A 240 -2.91 28.73 -10.34
CA ARG A 240 -2.96 29.99 -11.06
C ARG A 240 -3.72 29.81 -12.34
N GLY A 241 -4.67 30.71 -12.65
CA GLY A 241 -5.53 30.58 -13.82
C GLY A 241 -6.59 29.46 -13.70
N THR A 242 -7.07 28.98 -14.83
CA THR A 242 -8.07 27.91 -14.93
C THR A 242 -7.49 26.77 -15.76
N PRO A 243 -6.81 25.80 -15.13
CA PRO A 243 -6.27 24.65 -15.85
C PRO A 243 -7.39 23.81 -16.48
N ASP A 244 -7.09 23.19 -17.62
CA ASP A 244 -7.96 22.27 -18.33
C ASP A 244 -7.18 21.06 -18.86
N ALA A 245 -7.90 20.05 -19.35
CA ALA A 245 -7.30 18.78 -19.78
C ALA A 245 -6.51 18.90 -21.11
N ASP A 246 -6.88 19.84 -21.98
CA ASP A 246 -6.35 19.94 -23.35
C ASP A 246 -5.15 20.88 -23.46
N THR A 247 -5.05 21.87 -22.57
CA THR A 247 -3.99 22.86 -22.57
C THR A 247 -2.78 22.38 -21.76
N PRO A 248 -1.56 22.33 -22.36
CA PRO A 248 -0.34 22.01 -21.62
C PRO A 248 -0.10 22.98 -20.46
N THR A 249 -0.26 22.51 -19.24
CA THR A 249 -0.20 23.33 -18.01
C THR A 249 1.13 23.13 -17.30
N LEU A 250 1.77 24.24 -16.87
CA LEU A 250 2.99 24.20 -16.07
C LEU A 250 2.68 23.65 -14.68
N VAL A 251 3.35 22.55 -14.29
CA VAL A 251 3.10 21.89 -13.00
C VAL A 251 4.38 21.61 -12.25
N ARG A 252 4.31 21.74 -10.93
CA ARG A 252 5.33 21.26 -10.00
C ARG A 252 4.67 20.41 -8.92
N VAL A 253 5.13 19.19 -8.74
CA VAL A 253 4.79 18.36 -7.58
C VAL A 253 6.01 18.28 -6.69
N GLN A 254 5.88 18.74 -5.45
CA GLN A 254 6.96 18.80 -4.48
C GLN A 254 6.52 18.16 -3.16
N VAL A 255 7.41 17.38 -2.55
CA VAL A 255 7.26 16.94 -1.16
C VAL A 255 7.86 18.00 -0.26
N GLU A 256 7.17 18.37 0.81
CA GLU A 256 7.69 19.33 1.82
C GLU A 256 9.14 19.01 2.21
N ASN A 257 9.97 20.02 2.13
CA ASN A 257 11.37 19.94 2.55
C ASN A 257 11.71 21.20 3.37
N PRO A 258 11.64 21.14 4.72
CA PRO A 258 11.90 22.30 5.56
C PRO A 258 13.25 22.96 5.32
N LEU A 259 14.26 22.20 4.89
CA LEU A 259 15.59 22.73 4.60
C LEU A 259 15.60 23.62 3.35
N ALA A 260 14.86 23.20 2.31
CA ALA A 260 14.74 23.98 1.07
C ALA A 260 13.66 25.07 1.22
N ASP A 261 12.50 24.73 1.81
CA ASP A 261 11.30 25.56 1.75
C ASP A 261 11.32 26.68 2.82
N LEU A 262 11.83 26.40 4.05
CA LEU A 262 11.89 27.38 5.14
C LEU A 262 13.25 28.04 5.28
N LEU A 263 14.34 27.24 5.14
CA LEU A 263 15.70 27.76 5.31
C LEU A 263 16.28 28.28 3.99
N HIS A 264 15.57 28.10 2.87
CA HIS A 264 16.02 28.46 1.51
C HIS A 264 17.42 27.91 1.16
N TRP A 265 17.75 26.74 1.77
CA TRP A 265 19.02 26.09 1.51
C TRP A 265 19.04 25.50 0.09
N ARG A 266 19.97 25.95 -0.74
CA ARG A 266 20.13 25.48 -2.12
C ARG A 266 21.13 24.33 -2.16
N ARG A 267 20.67 23.18 -2.69
CA ARG A 267 21.47 21.99 -2.95
C ARG A 267 20.97 21.34 -4.24
N ASP A 268 21.90 20.74 -5.00
CA ASP A 268 21.57 20.12 -6.30
C ASP A 268 20.55 18.98 -6.18
N ASP A 269 20.58 18.24 -5.06
CA ASP A 269 19.67 17.12 -4.80
C ASP A 269 18.27 17.54 -4.33
N PHE A 270 18.02 18.81 -4.03
CA PHE A 270 16.70 19.32 -3.65
C PHE A 270 15.81 19.67 -4.86
N GLY A 271 16.41 19.74 -6.04
CA GLY A 271 15.70 20.11 -7.27
C GLY A 271 15.26 21.57 -7.28
N VAL A 272 14.17 21.87 -8.01
CA VAL A 272 13.62 23.22 -8.14
C VAL A 272 13.02 23.67 -6.82
N ALA A 273 13.43 24.83 -6.32
CA ALA A 273 12.88 25.40 -5.10
C ALA A 273 11.39 25.79 -5.27
N ALA A 274 10.60 25.67 -4.20
CA ALA A 274 9.19 26.06 -4.18
C ALA A 274 8.97 27.50 -4.66
N THR A 275 9.81 28.42 -4.18
CA THR A 275 9.78 29.84 -4.54
C THR A 275 10.02 30.09 -6.02
N ASP A 276 10.94 29.35 -6.62
CA ASP A 276 11.26 29.50 -8.05
C ASP A 276 10.14 28.91 -8.92
N ALA A 277 9.52 27.81 -8.47
CA ALA A 277 8.34 27.25 -9.13
C ALA A 277 7.13 28.18 -9.09
N LEU A 278 6.84 28.81 -7.94
CA LEU A 278 5.74 29.75 -7.79
C LEU A 278 5.94 30.99 -8.65
N ARG A 279 7.16 31.53 -8.72
CA ARG A 279 7.49 32.65 -9.62
C ARG A 279 7.31 32.31 -11.09
N ALA A 280 7.74 31.12 -11.50
CA ALA A 280 7.57 30.66 -12.87
C ALA A 280 6.08 30.52 -13.25
N ILE A 281 5.27 29.95 -12.34
CA ILE A 281 3.82 29.79 -12.53
C ILE A 281 3.12 31.14 -12.58
N ASP A 282 3.47 32.08 -11.70
CA ASP A 282 2.89 33.44 -11.73
C ASP A 282 3.29 34.21 -13.01
N ALA A 283 4.56 34.13 -13.43
CA ALA A 283 5.02 34.75 -14.65
C ALA A 283 4.33 34.19 -15.91
N GLU A 284 3.98 32.92 -15.94
CA GLU A 284 3.20 32.30 -17.03
C GLU A 284 1.71 32.66 -16.96
N GLY A 285 1.22 33.06 -15.77
CA GLY A 285 -0.19 33.41 -15.51
C GLY A 285 -1.11 32.18 -15.41
N SER A 286 -0.59 30.97 -15.59
CA SER A 286 -1.32 29.71 -15.47
C SER A 286 -0.38 28.59 -15.01
N GLY A 287 -0.84 27.75 -14.08
CA GLY A 287 -0.09 26.60 -13.62
C GLY A 287 -0.52 26.10 -12.25
N VAL A 288 0.07 25.00 -11.83
CA VAL A 288 -0.27 24.32 -10.56
C VAL A 288 0.99 23.89 -9.83
N MET A 289 1.11 24.29 -8.56
CA MET A 289 2.08 23.74 -7.63
C MET A 289 1.38 22.84 -6.61
N VAL A 290 1.70 21.55 -6.59
CA VAL A 290 1.23 20.60 -5.58
C VAL A 290 2.31 20.43 -4.52
N VAL A 291 1.94 20.65 -3.26
CA VAL A 291 2.78 20.43 -2.08
C VAL A 291 2.24 19.23 -1.33
N LEU A 292 3.01 18.16 -1.35
CA LEU A 292 2.70 16.94 -0.62
C LEU A 292 3.35 16.96 0.75
N SER A 293 2.59 16.76 1.81
CA SER A 293 3.13 16.68 3.17
C SER A 293 4.13 15.53 3.30
N ALA A 294 5.21 15.81 4.01
CA ALA A 294 6.17 14.80 4.43
C ALA A 294 5.86 14.31 5.85
N PRO A 295 6.07 13.01 6.15
CA PRO A 295 6.04 12.56 7.53
C PRO A 295 7.00 13.41 8.39
N ARG A 296 6.54 13.83 9.57
CA ARG A 296 7.39 14.54 10.54
C ARG A 296 8.39 13.54 11.15
N ASP A 297 9.50 13.36 10.47
CA ASP A 297 10.57 12.44 10.83
C ASP A 297 11.85 13.22 11.10
N GLY A 298 12.13 13.47 12.38
CA GLY A 298 13.32 14.22 12.82
C GLY A 298 14.63 13.50 12.48
N GLU A 299 14.67 12.17 12.57
CA GLU A 299 15.87 11.39 12.24
C GLU A 299 16.14 11.38 10.73
N GLY A 300 15.11 11.27 9.91
CA GLY A 300 15.23 11.40 8.46
C GLY A 300 15.70 12.81 8.04
N LEU A 301 15.26 13.85 8.76
CA LEU A 301 15.76 15.22 8.54
C LEU A 301 17.23 15.36 8.94
N LEU A 302 17.64 14.79 10.07
CA LEU A 302 19.04 14.77 10.51
C LEU A 302 19.94 14.01 9.54
N ALA A 303 19.47 12.87 9.02
CA ALA A 303 20.21 12.11 8.01
C ALA A 303 20.44 12.95 6.74
N ARG A 304 19.42 13.68 6.28
CA ARG A 304 19.56 14.61 5.14
C ARG A 304 20.55 15.72 5.43
N LEU A 305 20.54 16.29 6.64
CA LEU A 305 21.52 17.31 7.08
C LEU A 305 22.93 16.77 7.03
N ARG A 306 23.14 15.52 7.47
CA ARG A 306 24.46 14.87 7.53
C ARG A 306 24.90 14.23 6.22
N GLN A 307 24.07 14.29 5.18
CA GLN A 307 24.29 13.59 3.89
C GLN A 307 24.45 12.06 4.07
N GLN A 308 23.83 11.51 5.09
CA GLN A 308 23.84 10.08 5.39
C GLN A 308 22.61 9.41 4.77
N PRO A 309 22.65 8.10 4.47
CA PRO A 309 21.44 7.34 4.15
C PRO A 309 20.43 7.53 5.27
N ALA A 310 19.16 7.76 4.92
CA ALA A 310 18.11 7.86 5.92
C ALA A 310 18.05 6.55 6.73
N PRO A 311 17.90 6.63 8.08
CA PRO A 311 17.77 5.42 8.88
C PRO A 311 16.60 4.58 8.38
N VAL A 312 16.80 3.27 8.30
CA VAL A 312 15.72 2.33 8.01
C VAL A 312 14.81 2.32 9.24
N VAL A 313 13.63 2.90 9.11
CA VAL A 313 12.60 2.81 10.15
C VAL A 313 11.88 1.49 9.94
N PRO A 314 11.99 0.54 10.87
CA PRO A 314 11.30 -0.73 10.76
C PRO A 314 9.80 -0.51 10.53
N GLY A 315 9.19 -1.24 9.58
CA GLY A 315 7.76 -1.16 9.27
C GLY A 315 7.32 0.01 8.38
N LYS A 316 8.24 0.88 7.91
CA LYS A 316 7.96 1.89 6.88
C LYS A 316 8.71 1.53 5.60
N ASP A 317 8.00 0.96 4.64
CA ASP A 317 8.50 0.75 3.29
C ASP A 317 8.71 2.10 2.59
N LYS A 318 9.96 2.45 2.30
CA LYS A 318 10.32 3.70 1.61
C LYS A 318 9.64 3.77 0.24
N ASP A 319 9.59 2.65 -0.46
CA ASP A 319 9.04 2.57 -1.81
C ASP A 319 7.53 2.78 -1.80
N VAL A 320 6.80 2.14 -0.89
CA VAL A 320 5.35 2.34 -0.73
C VAL A 320 5.02 3.80 -0.43
N SER A 321 5.78 4.44 0.47
CA SER A 321 5.60 5.86 0.79
C SER A 321 5.85 6.75 -0.42
N GLN A 322 6.81 6.41 -1.29
CA GLN A 322 7.09 7.15 -2.50
C GLN A 322 6.01 6.90 -3.57
N TRP A 323 5.58 5.64 -3.77
CA TRP A 323 4.50 5.29 -4.69
C TRP A 323 3.19 5.98 -4.29
N ARG A 324 2.85 5.97 -3.00
CA ARG A 324 1.66 6.65 -2.48
C ARG A 324 1.72 8.16 -2.74
N ARG A 325 2.85 8.82 -2.49
CA ARG A 325 3.02 10.26 -2.79
C ARG A 325 2.90 10.54 -4.28
N ASN A 326 3.49 9.72 -5.14
CA ASN A 326 3.35 9.86 -6.59
C ASN A 326 1.89 9.71 -7.01
N GLY A 327 1.17 8.72 -6.46
CA GLY A 327 -0.26 8.52 -6.68
C GLY A 327 -1.11 9.69 -6.19
N ALA A 328 -0.85 10.21 -4.98
CA ALA A 328 -1.54 11.38 -4.44
C ALA A 328 -1.35 12.63 -5.31
N GLY A 329 -0.11 12.88 -5.75
CA GLY A 329 0.19 14.00 -6.66
C GLY A 329 -0.57 13.88 -7.98
N ALA A 330 -0.59 12.69 -8.58
CA ALA A 330 -1.34 12.44 -9.82
C ALA A 330 -2.86 12.59 -9.65
N GLN A 331 -3.42 12.05 -8.55
CA GLN A 331 -4.85 12.20 -8.24
C GLN A 331 -5.24 13.67 -8.05
N ILE A 332 -4.41 14.47 -7.37
CA ILE A 332 -4.64 15.91 -7.18
C ILE A 332 -4.65 16.63 -8.53
N LEU A 333 -3.67 16.37 -9.40
CA LEU A 333 -3.61 17.00 -10.73
C LEU A 333 -4.83 16.60 -11.59
N SER A 334 -5.23 15.34 -11.56
CA SER A 334 -6.42 14.86 -12.26
C SER A 334 -7.72 15.46 -11.70
N ASP A 335 -7.85 15.58 -10.35
CA ASP A 335 -9.01 16.20 -9.69
C ASP A 335 -9.14 17.70 -10.00
N LEU A 336 -8.01 18.38 -10.29
CA LEU A 336 -7.97 19.77 -10.75
C LEU A 336 -8.31 19.92 -12.23
N GLY A 337 -8.57 18.84 -12.96
CA GLY A 337 -8.96 18.83 -14.36
C GLY A 337 -7.83 18.91 -15.36
N LEU A 338 -6.56 18.66 -14.95
CA LEU A 338 -5.43 18.65 -15.87
C LEU A 338 -5.37 17.36 -16.69
N GLY A 339 -4.85 17.46 -17.93
CA GLY A 339 -4.54 16.32 -18.78
C GLY A 339 -3.10 16.37 -19.30
N LYS A 340 -2.71 17.46 -19.94
CA LYS A 340 -1.36 17.65 -20.49
C LYS A 340 -0.49 18.46 -19.53
N LEU A 341 0.66 17.88 -19.16
CA LEU A 341 1.54 18.44 -18.15
C LEU A 341 2.87 18.91 -18.75
N ARG A 342 3.27 20.13 -18.41
CA ARG A 342 4.64 20.65 -18.56
C ARG A 342 5.28 20.63 -17.17
N VAL A 343 6.11 19.65 -16.90
CA VAL A 343 6.63 19.39 -15.54
C VAL A 343 7.87 20.21 -15.26
N LEU A 344 7.82 21.08 -14.26
CA LEU A 344 8.95 21.85 -13.79
C LEU A 344 9.87 21.01 -12.90
N GLY A 345 11.06 20.69 -13.40
CA GLY A 345 12.04 19.87 -12.67
C GLY A 345 13.01 19.11 -13.57
N THR A 346 13.72 18.16 -12.96
CA THR A 346 14.62 17.27 -13.71
C THR A 346 13.83 16.13 -14.36
N PRO A 347 14.20 15.73 -15.60
CA PRO A 347 13.57 14.60 -16.27
C PRO A 347 13.68 13.33 -15.40
N ARG A 348 12.55 12.77 -15.00
CA ARG A 348 12.46 11.47 -14.33
C ARG A 348 11.38 10.66 -14.99
N ARG A 349 11.61 9.35 -15.11
CA ARG A 349 10.57 8.44 -15.62
C ARG A 349 9.41 8.42 -14.62
N GLN A 350 8.30 9.03 -15.01
CA GLN A 350 7.09 9.04 -14.19
C GLN A 350 6.24 7.84 -14.59
N ILE A 351 6.12 6.88 -13.68
CA ILE A 351 5.36 5.64 -13.90
C ILE A 351 3.92 5.86 -13.45
N GLY A 352 2.95 5.44 -14.27
CA GLY A 352 1.54 5.34 -13.88
C GLY A 352 0.67 6.56 -14.11
N LEU A 353 1.17 7.70 -14.63
CA LEU A 353 0.38 8.91 -14.86
C LEU A 353 -0.77 8.71 -15.87
N ALA A 354 -0.57 7.86 -16.88
CA ALA A 354 -1.59 7.55 -17.90
C ALA A 354 -2.86 6.96 -17.28
N GLY A 355 -2.75 6.22 -16.17
CA GLY A 355 -3.89 5.68 -15.42
C GLY A 355 -4.80 6.75 -14.81
N TYR A 356 -4.30 7.98 -14.67
CA TYR A 356 -5.06 9.13 -14.17
C TYR A 356 -5.48 10.10 -15.28
N GLY A 357 -5.29 9.74 -16.56
CA GLY A 357 -5.56 10.62 -17.69
C GLY A 357 -4.55 11.75 -17.86
N LEU A 358 -3.35 11.61 -17.30
CA LEU A 358 -2.29 12.62 -17.33
C LEU A 358 -1.19 12.22 -18.31
N GLU A 359 -0.73 13.19 -19.12
CA GLU A 359 0.34 13.03 -20.09
C GLU A 359 1.42 14.11 -19.86
N VAL A 360 2.68 13.72 -19.69
CA VAL A 360 3.81 14.67 -19.66
C VAL A 360 4.24 14.97 -21.08
N VAL A 361 3.94 16.18 -21.55
CA VAL A 361 4.29 16.63 -22.90
C VAL A 361 5.64 17.36 -22.94
N GLU A 362 6.09 17.90 -21.80
CA GLU A 362 7.36 18.64 -21.70
C GLU A 362 7.92 18.56 -20.28
N THR A 363 9.24 18.54 -20.16
CA THR A 363 9.95 18.82 -18.90
C THR A 363 10.68 20.15 -19.01
N VAL A 364 10.29 21.10 -18.16
CA VAL A 364 10.86 22.44 -18.11
C VAL A 364 11.94 22.47 -17.03
N THR A 365 13.18 22.80 -17.41
CA THR A 365 14.27 23.03 -16.47
C THR A 365 14.36 24.56 -16.24
N PRO A 366 14.41 25.05 -14.98
CA PRO A 366 14.50 26.48 -14.68
C PRO A 366 15.82 27.07 -15.10
#